data_52851f21bfe38a25b19b48298b64b55c
#
_entry.id   52851f21bfe38a25b19b48298b64b55c
#
_cell.length_a   1.000
_cell.length_b   1.000
_cell.length_c   1.000
_cell.angle_alpha   90.00
_cell.angle_beta   90.00
_cell.angle_gamma   90.00
#
_symmetry.space_group_name_H-M   'P 1'
#
loop_
_entity.id
_entity.type
_entity.pdbx_description
1 polymer ?
#
loop_
_entity_poly.entity_id
_entity_poly.type
_entity_poly.pdbx_seq_one_letter_code
_entity_poly.pdbx_strand_id
1 'polypeptide(L)'
;AISIHSALVAVAHLCQTSSSGAIIELEIPREDYSATELTRLVEDNDCRVMNLMIRPDEKTGIWKACLRIDREDATPVLRSLERFDYRVVSCYQLHGVMDERIEQRIKELMYYLEM
;
A
#
# COMPACT_ATOMS: atom_id res chain seq x y z
N ALA A 1 5.35 -2.46 18.87
CA ALA A 1 4.34 -2.67 17.81
C ALA A 1 3.96 -1.32 17.20
N ILE A 2 3.85 -1.30 15.89
CA ILE A 2 3.40 -0.10 15.19
C ILE A 2 1.92 0.06 15.45
N SER A 3 1.52 1.21 15.98
CA SER A 3 0.11 1.47 16.22
C SER A 3 -0.62 1.72 14.90
N ILE A 4 -1.93 1.51 14.91
CA ILE A 4 -2.78 1.84 13.77
C ILE A 4 -2.65 3.32 13.42
N HIS A 5 -2.51 4.17 14.44
CA HIS A 5 -2.31 5.60 14.26
C HIS A 5 -1.04 5.89 13.44
N SER A 6 0.08 5.23 13.76
CA SER A 6 1.34 5.42 13.02
C SER A 6 1.20 4.97 11.56
N ALA A 7 0.50 3.86 11.32
CA ALA A 7 0.26 3.38 9.96
C ALA A 7 -0.57 4.37 9.16
N LEU A 8 -1.62 4.95 9.76
CA LEU A 8 -2.46 5.94 9.10
C LEU A 8 -1.72 7.25 8.81
N VAL A 9 -0.88 7.68 9.75
CA VAL A 9 -0.04 8.87 9.53
C VAL A 9 0.90 8.65 8.37
N ALA A 10 1.52 7.48 8.27
CA ALA A 10 2.40 7.14 7.16
C ALA A 10 1.65 7.13 5.83
N VAL A 11 0.45 6.55 5.80
CA VAL A 11 -0.39 6.55 4.59
C VAL A 11 -0.78 7.97 4.21
N ALA A 12 -1.17 8.79 5.19
CA ALA A 12 -1.51 10.19 4.95
C ALA A 12 -0.31 10.96 4.39
N HIS A 13 0.88 10.70 4.92
CA HIS A 13 2.12 11.32 4.42
C HIS A 13 2.41 10.91 2.98
N LEU A 14 2.22 9.63 2.64
CA LEU A 14 2.36 9.14 1.27
C LEU A 14 1.39 9.85 0.33
N CYS A 15 0.17 10.09 0.77
CA CYS A 15 -0.84 10.77 -0.03
C CYS A 15 -0.55 12.27 -0.21
N GLN A 16 0.24 12.86 0.68
CA GLN A 16 0.60 14.27 0.59
C GLN A 16 1.70 14.55 -0.42
N THR A 17 2.45 13.54 -0.82
CA THR A 17 3.42 13.72 -1.90
C THR A 17 2.66 13.91 -3.20
N SER A 18 3.01 14.95 -3.96
CA SER A 18 2.21 15.47 -5.05
C SER A 18 2.33 14.71 -6.37
N SER A 19 3.05 13.59 -6.41
CA SER A 19 3.23 12.83 -7.65
C SER A 19 2.08 11.85 -7.89
N SER A 20 1.73 11.68 -9.15
CA SER A 20 0.76 10.67 -9.57
C SER A 20 1.25 9.27 -9.25
N GLY A 21 0.34 8.35 -9.03
CA GLY A 21 0.70 6.98 -8.74
C GLY A 21 -0.48 6.17 -8.24
N ALA A 22 -0.17 5.05 -7.60
CA ALA A 22 -1.18 4.19 -6.98
C ALA A 22 -0.66 3.64 -5.67
N ILE A 23 -1.58 3.38 -4.75
CA ILE A 23 -1.30 2.73 -3.48
C ILE A 23 -1.99 1.37 -3.49
N ILE A 24 -1.24 0.30 -3.21
CA ILE A 24 -1.75 -1.07 -3.22
C ILE A 24 -1.56 -1.66 -1.84
N GLU A 25 -2.63 -2.19 -1.27
CA GLU A 25 -2.59 -2.89 0.01
C GLU A 25 -2.68 -4.39 -0.21
N LEU A 26 -1.78 -5.13 0.41
CA LEU A 26 -1.66 -6.57 0.28
C LEU A 26 -1.69 -7.25 1.64
N GLU A 27 -2.14 -8.51 1.64
CA GLU A 27 -1.95 -9.40 2.77
C GLU A 27 -1.02 -10.53 2.33
N ILE A 28 0.05 -10.77 3.09
CA ILE A 28 1.07 -11.75 2.75
C ILE A 28 1.35 -12.62 3.98
N PRO A 29 1.25 -13.95 3.87
CA PRO A 29 1.68 -14.82 4.96
C PRO A 29 3.14 -14.58 5.29
N ARG A 30 3.47 -14.60 6.57
CA ARG A 30 4.81 -14.31 7.06
C ARG A 30 5.90 -15.09 6.32
N GLU A 31 5.67 -16.39 6.12
CA GLU A 31 6.64 -17.28 5.47
C GLU A 31 6.82 -16.99 3.99
N ASP A 32 5.87 -16.32 3.37
CA ASP A 32 5.92 -15.99 1.93
C ASP A 32 6.43 -14.59 1.67
N TYR A 33 6.64 -13.79 2.71
CA TYR A 33 7.06 -12.42 2.52
C TYR A 33 8.54 -12.34 2.10
N SER A 34 8.79 -11.65 0.99
CA SER A 34 10.12 -11.29 0.53
C SER A 34 10.05 -9.91 -0.12
N ALA A 35 10.75 -8.95 0.45
CA ALA A 35 10.79 -7.59 -0.11
C ALA A 35 11.40 -7.59 -1.51
N THR A 36 12.44 -8.37 -1.72
CA THR A 36 13.11 -8.47 -3.02
C THR A 36 12.18 -9.01 -4.09
N GLU A 37 11.48 -10.09 -3.80
CA GLU A 37 10.55 -10.70 -4.75
C GLU A 37 9.40 -9.75 -5.05
N LEU A 38 8.81 -9.16 -4.02
CA LEU A 38 7.68 -8.26 -4.15
C LEU A 38 8.03 -7.03 -5.00
N THR A 39 9.14 -6.38 -4.71
CA THR A 39 9.57 -5.21 -5.47
C THR A 39 9.94 -5.55 -6.90
N ARG A 40 10.57 -6.72 -7.12
CA ARG A 40 10.89 -7.18 -8.47
C ARG A 40 9.64 -7.40 -9.30
N LEU A 41 8.63 -8.06 -8.75
CA LEU A 41 7.36 -8.30 -9.45
C LEU A 41 6.70 -6.99 -9.86
N VAL A 42 6.74 -6.00 -8.98
CA VAL A 42 6.15 -4.70 -9.26
C VAL A 42 6.96 -3.96 -10.32
N GLU A 43 8.29 -3.94 -10.18
CA GLU A 43 9.16 -3.20 -11.09
C GLU A 43 9.28 -3.85 -12.46
N ASP A 44 9.00 -5.13 -12.59
CA ASP A 44 8.93 -5.81 -13.89
C ASP A 44 7.79 -5.29 -14.78
N ASN A 45 6.88 -4.50 -14.24
CA ASN A 45 5.77 -3.89 -14.98
C ASN A 45 6.05 -2.45 -15.40
N ASP A 46 7.32 -2.09 -15.58
CA ASP A 46 7.75 -0.76 -16.01
C ASP A 46 7.32 0.36 -15.04
N CYS A 47 7.24 0.06 -13.77
CA CYS A 47 6.96 1.05 -12.75
C CYS A 47 8.00 0.94 -11.64
N ARG A 48 8.00 1.91 -10.74
CA ARG A 48 8.94 1.94 -9.61
C ARG A 48 8.18 1.91 -8.30
N VAL A 49 8.73 1.17 -7.34
CA VAL A 49 8.22 1.19 -5.98
C VAL A 49 8.77 2.46 -5.32
N MET A 50 7.87 3.37 -5.02
CA MET A 50 8.22 4.64 -4.37
C MET A 50 8.25 4.51 -2.86
N ASN A 51 7.48 3.60 -2.32
CA ASN A 51 7.46 3.32 -0.90
C ASN A 51 6.92 1.91 -0.65
N LEU A 52 7.45 1.27 0.37
CA LEU A 52 6.97 -0.05 0.81
C LEU A 52 6.93 -0.03 2.33
N MET A 53 5.76 -0.27 2.88
CA MET A 53 5.57 -0.31 4.31
C MET A 53 4.97 -1.65 4.72
N ILE A 54 5.59 -2.29 5.71
CA ILE A 54 5.18 -3.60 6.19
C ILE A 54 4.68 -3.48 7.62
N ARG A 55 3.52 -4.05 7.87
CA ARG A 55 2.96 -4.16 9.21
C ARG A 55 2.85 -5.64 9.59
N PRO A 56 3.81 -6.16 10.37
CA PRO A 56 3.75 -7.55 10.80
C PRO A 56 2.61 -7.76 11.80
N ASP A 57 1.96 -8.90 11.69
CA ASP A 57 0.96 -9.33 12.65
C ASP A 57 1.29 -10.76 13.08
N GLU A 58 1.90 -10.89 14.25
CA GLU A 58 2.33 -12.17 14.74
C GLU A 58 1.17 -13.05 15.24
N LYS A 59 0.04 -12.44 15.57
CA LYS A 59 -1.12 -13.20 16.06
C LYS A 59 -1.77 -14.01 14.96
N THR A 60 -1.92 -13.42 13.78
CA THR A 60 -2.55 -14.10 12.65
C THR A 60 -1.54 -14.76 11.72
N GLY A 61 -0.28 -14.34 11.78
CA GLY A 61 0.75 -14.78 10.84
C GLY A 61 0.57 -14.18 9.45
N ILE A 62 -0.35 -13.25 9.28
CA ILE A 62 -0.60 -12.55 8.03
C ILE A 62 -0.08 -11.12 8.14
N TRP A 63 0.91 -10.79 7.35
CA TRP A 63 1.50 -9.45 7.34
C TRP A 63 0.78 -8.58 6.32
N LYS A 64 0.64 -7.30 6.64
CA LYS A 64 0.05 -6.33 5.73
C LYS A 64 1.15 -5.50 5.09
N ALA A 65 1.07 -5.35 3.77
CA ALA A 65 2.01 -4.56 3.01
C ALA A 65 1.27 -3.42 2.32
N CYS A 66 1.86 -2.24 2.31
CA CYS A 66 1.35 -1.09 1.59
C CYS A 66 2.43 -0.61 0.64
N LEU A 67 2.13 -0.65 -0.66
CA LEU A 67 3.03 -0.24 -1.72
C LEU A 67 2.55 1.05 -2.35
N ARG A 68 3.48 1.95 -2.61
CA ARG A 68 3.21 3.08 -3.49
C ARG A 68 4.06 2.94 -4.75
N ILE A 69 3.42 3.03 -5.91
CA ILE A 69 4.09 2.97 -7.21
C ILE A 69 3.93 4.30 -7.95
N ASP A 70 4.78 4.53 -8.94
CA ASP A 70 4.81 5.78 -9.69
C ASP A 70 3.87 5.82 -10.90
N ARG A 71 2.98 4.83 -11.03
CA ARG A 71 1.99 4.75 -12.10
C ARG A 71 0.58 4.81 -11.54
N GLU A 72 -0.29 5.54 -12.24
CA GLU A 72 -1.71 5.58 -11.87
C GLU A 72 -2.43 4.29 -12.22
N ASP A 73 -2.10 3.69 -13.35
CA ASP A 73 -2.71 2.42 -13.77
C ASP A 73 -1.93 1.27 -13.18
N ALA A 74 -2.47 0.69 -12.13
CA ALA A 74 -1.87 -0.44 -11.43
C ALA A 74 -2.32 -1.79 -11.98
N THR A 75 -3.13 -1.83 -13.03
CA THR A 75 -3.69 -3.07 -13.57
C THR A 75 -2.63 -4.13 -13.87
N PRO A 76 -1.52 -3.81 -14.58
CA PRO A 76 -0.49 -4.81 -14.84
C PRO A 76 0.15 -5.35 -13.56
N VAL A 77 0.37 -4.46 -12.59
CA VAL A 77 0.94 -4.82 -11.29
C VAL A 77 0.01 -5.75 -10.52
N LEU A 78 -1.29 -5.42 -10.49
CA LEU A 78 -2.29 -6.23 -9.82
C LEU A 78 -2.37 -7.63 -10.41
N ARG A 79 -2.32 -7.73 -11.72
CA ARG A 79 -2.34 -9.03 -12.43
C ARG A 79 -1.11 -9.86 -12.08
N SER A 80 0.07 -9.24 -12.03
CA SER A 80 1.29 -9.94 -11.66
C SER A 80 1.23 -10.43 -10.21
N LEU A 81 0.74 -9.60 -9.30
CA LEU A 81 0.60 -9.97 -7.90
C LEU A 81 -0.36 -11.15 -7.72
N GLU A 82 -1.49 -11.13 -8.40
CA GLU A 82 -2.45 -12.23 -8.34
C GLU A 82 -1.88 -13.51 -8.94
N ARG A 83 -1.10 -13.40 -10.01
CA ARG A 83 -0.46 -14.56 -10.64
C ARG A 83 0.49 -15.27 -9.70
N PHE A 84 1.15 -14.54 -8.80
CA PHE A 84 2.08 -15.09 -7.84
C PHE A 84 1.44 -15.29 -6.47
N ASP A 85 0.11 -15.38 -6.43
CA ASP A 85 -0.68 -15.72 -5.24
C ASP A 85 -0.61 -14.68 -4.12
N TYR A 86 -0.31 -13.44 -4.46
CA TYR A 86 -0.43 -12.35 -3.49
C TYR A 86 -1.89 -11.91 -3.40
N ARG A 87 -2.35 -11.70 -2.18
CA ARG A 87 -3.71 -11.26 -1.95
C ARG A 87 -3.78 -9.73 -1.91
N VAL A 88 -4.40 -9.14 -2.93
CA VAL A 88 -4.62 -7.71 -2.98
C VAL A 88 -5.89 -7.36 -2.22
N VAL A 89 -5.77 -6.50 -1.21
CA VAL A 89 -6.90 -6.08 -0.39
C VAL A 89 -7.57 -4.85 -0.99
N SER A 90 -6.77 -3.87 -1.42
CA SER A 90 -7.31 -2.65 -2.01
C SER A 90 -6.27 -1.96 -2.87
N CYS A 91 -6.75 -1.07 -3.74
CA CYS A 91 -5.90 -0.28 -4.61
C CYS A 91 -6.53 1.10 -4.78
N TYR A 92 -5.73 2.15 -4.60
CA TYR A 92 -6.15 3.53 -4.76
C TYR A 92 -5.28 4.23 -5.79
N GLN A 93 -5.90 4.92 -6.72
CA GLN A 93 -5.18 5.72 -7.71
C GLN A 93 -5.01 7.14 -7.21
N LEU A 94 -3.82 7.71 -7.44
CA LEU A 94 -3.47 9.08 -7.07
C LEU A 94 -3.22 9.87 -8.37
N HIS A 95 -3.91 10.98 -8.53
CA HIS A 95 -3.86 11.76 -9.79
C HIS A 95 -2.99 13.02 -9.67
N GLY A 96 -1.89 12.94 -8.93
CA GLY A 96 -1.00 14.08 -8.73
C GLY A 96 -1.49 15.06 -7.68
N VAL A 97 -2.80 15.08 -7.43
CA VAL A 97 -3.43 15.79 -6.33
C VAL A 97 -4.14 14.73 -5.51
N MET A 98 -4.09 14.85 -4.20
CA MET A 98 -4.71 13.86 -3.33
C MET A 98 -6.21 13.76 -3.63
N ASP A 99 -6.71 12.56 -3.87
CA ASP A 99 -8.13 12.33 -4.09
C ASP A 99 -8.90 12.72 -2.81
N GLU A 100 -9.92 13.55 -2.97
CA GLU A 100 -10.72 14.06 -1.83
C GLU A 100 -11.33 12.92 -1.01
N ARG A 101 -11.73 11.83 -1.65
CA ARG A 101 -12.32 10.70 -0.95
C ARG A 101 -11.30 9.98 -0.10
N ILE A 102 -10.07 9.84 -0.59
CA ILE A 102 -8.98 9.24 0.20
C ILE A 102 -8.62 10.16 1.35
N GLU A 103 -8.49 11.46 1.07
CA GLU A 103 -8.18 12.45 2.09
C GLU A 103 -9.22 12.46 3.20
N GLN A 104 -10.49 12.51 2.83
CA GLN A 104 -11.59 12.52 3.79
C GLN A 104 -11.61 11.24 4.61
N ARG A 105 -11.41 10.10 3.96
CA ARG A 105 -11.40 8.81 4.64
C ARG A 105 -10.25 8.69 5.63
N ILE A 106 -9.09 9.19 5.26
CA ILE A 106 -7.93 9.20 6.16
C ILE A 106 -8.21 10.12 7.35
N LYS A 107 -8.78 11.29 7.11
CA LYS A 107 -9.14 12.23 8.19
C LYS A 107 -10.16 11.61 9.14
N GLU A 108 -11.17 10.95 8.63
CA GLU A 108 -12.18 10.27 9.44
C GLU A 108 -11.55 9.19 10.31
N LEU A 109 -10.67 8.38 9.74
CA LEU A 109 -9.99 7.34 10.47
C LEU A 109 -9.08 7.91 11.55
N MET A 110 -8.36 8.97 11.24
CA MET A 110 -7.49 9.64 12.22
C MET A 110 -8.32 10.24 13.36
N TYR A 111 -9.42 10.87 13.03
CA TYR A 111 -10.35 11.41 14.02
C TYR A 111 -10.86 10.31 14.96
N TYR A 112 -11.22 9.18 14.39
CA TYR A 112 -11.70 8.02 15.13
C TYR A 112 -10.66 7.50 16.12
N LEU A 113 -9.40 7.51 15.70
CA LEU A 113 -8.30 7.00 16.53
C LEU A 113 -7.85 7.97 17.60
N GLU A 114 -8.09 9.26 17.42
CA GLU A 114 -7.73 10.28 18.40
C GLU A 114 -8.78 10.43 19.51
N MET A 115 -9.93 9.83 19.34
CA MET A 115 -10.94 9.76 20.37
C MET A 115 -10.72 8.55 21.27
#